data_74085d86e47e98dd7e83488c0c07f4e5
#
_entry.id   74085d86e47e98dd7e83488c0c07f4e5
#
_cell.length_a   1.000
_cell.length_b   1.000
_cell.length_c   1.000
_cell.angle_alpha   90.00
_cell.angle_beta   90.00
_cell.angle_gamma   90.00
#
_symmetry.space_group_name_H-M   'P 1'
#
loop_
_entity.id
_entity.type
_entity.pdbx_description
1 polymer ?
#
loop_
_entity_poly.entity_id
_entity_poly.type
_entity_poly.pdbx_seq_one_letter_code
_entity_poly.pdbx_strand_id
1 'polypeptide(L)'
;ALFLICRIATMTPPHVLFRKVGCYPGNRFRLVSQLPPNDVEMSLVDHLEELRQRVFRSLIAIVLGALACLLAVKPLVRLLEEPAGSIRFLQLAPGEFLFVSFKVAGYAGLTLAIPYVLYQGLAFVLPGLTRNERRLIAPAVAGSAVLFFAGIAFSWWALIPAALGFLVSYGADVVEPIWSIERYLDFVLLLMLSTGLAFQLPVLQLLLGLFGLVRWKRMLSAWRWVVLIAALAGAVLTPSTDPITMSLLAGAISGLFFVGVALVAAVERFKPETPPNAPPPAA
;
A
#
# COMPACT_ATOMS: atom_id res chain seq x y z
N ALA A 1 13.76 -14.93 8.93
CA ALA A 1 12.59 -14.76 8.05
C ALA A 1 12.91 -13.89 6.83
N LEU A 2 13.64 -12.77 6.99
CA LEU A 2 14.01 -11.89 5.86
C LEU A 2 14.94 -12.56 4.82
N PHE A 3 15.78 -13.50 5.25
CA PHE A 3 16.73 -14.20 4.36
C PHE A 3 16.05 -15.23 3.44
N LEU A 4 14.89 -15.75 3.83
CA LEU A 4 14.14 -16.72 3.01
C LEU A 4 13.36 -16.04 1.87
N ILE A 5 12.93 -14.82 2.09
CA ILE A 5 12.19 -14.01 1.08
C ILE A 5 13.11 -13.58 -0.06
N CYS A 6 14.39 -13.34 0.22
CA CYS A 6 15.36 -12.93 -0.82
C CYS A 6 15.72 -14.08 -1.79
N ARG A 7 15.59 -15.36 -1.37
CA ARG A 7 15.94 -16.52 -2.20
C ARG A 7 14.84 -16.97 -3.17
N ILE A 8 13.58 -16.54 -2.95
CA ILE A 8 12.44 -16.84 -3.84
C ILE A 8 12.41 -15.89 -5.06
N ALA A 9 13.08 -14.74 -4.97
CA ALA A 9 13.11 -13.75 -6.05
C ALA A 9 14.03 -14.12 -7.24
N THR A 10 14.82 -15.21 -7.16
CA THR A 10 15.81 -15.57 -8.18
C THR A 10 15.42 -16.74 -9.11
N MET A 11 14.22 -17.28 -9.00
CA MET A 11 13.75 -18.31 -9.95
C MET A 11 12.98 -17.73 -11.11
N THR A 12 13.69 -17.21 -12.10
CA THR A 12 13.16 -16.98 -13.46
C THR A 12 13.51 -18.17 -14.33
N PRO A 13 12.56 -18.87 -14.97
CA PRO A 13 12.86 -19.82 -16.03
C PRO A 13 13.04 -19.09 -17.36
N PRO A 14 14.09 -19.40 -18.12
CA PRO A 14 14.27 -18.92 -19.47
C PRO A 14 13.63 -19.93 -20.44
N HIS A 15 12.52 -19.65 -21.04
CA HIS A 15 12.09 -20.35 -22.24
C HIS A 15 11.69 -19.35 -23.32
N VAL A 16 12.72 -18.86 -24.01
CA VAL A 16 12.57 -18.31 -25.35
C VAL A 16 12.65 -19.49 -26.32
N LEU A 17 11.51 -19.93 -26.79
CA LEU A 17 11.39 -20.91 -27.87
C LEU A 17 11.88 -20.27 -29.19
N PHE A 18 13.06 -20.69 -29.65
CA PHE A 18 13.54 -20.45 -31.01
C PHE A 18 12.58 -21.13 -31.99
N ARG A 19 11.71 -20.36 -32.62
CA ARG A 19 10.95 -20.80 -33.78
C ARG A 19 11.88 -20.68 -35.00
N LYS A 20 12.30 -21.83 -35.57
CA LYS A 20 13.04 -21.92 -36.83
C LYS A 20 12.27 -21.22 -37.93
N VAL A 21 12.81 -20.10 -38.43
CA VAL A 21 12.36 -19.48 -39.67
C VAL A 21 13.16 -20.12 -40.80
N GLY A 22 12.43 -20.74 -41.72
CA GLY A 22 13.00 -21.42 -42.89
C GLY A 22 13.72 -20.44 -43.81
N CYS A 23 14.88 -20.86 -44.35
CA CYS A 23 15.62 -20.18 -45.40
C CYS A 23 14.83 -20.17 -46.69
N TYR A 24 14.53 -18.98 -47.25
CA TYR A 24 14.20 -18.75 -48.64
C TYR A 24 15.36 -18.03 -49.32
N PRO A 25 15.91 -18.53 -50.41
CA PRO A 25 17.00 -17.87 -51.12
C PRO A 25 16.44 -16.89 -52.17
N GLY A 26 16.79 -15.65 -52.02
CA GLY A 26 16.60 -14.70 -53.11
C GLY A 26 16.21 -13.29 -52.69
N ASN A 27 17.21 -12.40 -52.80
CA ASN A 27 17.13 -10.97 -53.06
C ASN A 27 17.04 -9.97 -51.90
N ARG A 28 18.15 -9.20 -51.83
CA ARG A 28 18.34 -7.87 -51.24
C ARG A 28 18.22 -7.81 -49.72
N PHE A 29 19.38 -7.85 -49.08
CA PHE A 29 19.63 -7.27 -47.77
C PHE A 29 19.17 -5.79 -47.79
N ARG A 30 17.90 -5.54 -47.48
CA ARG A 30 17.47 -4.30 -46.89
C ARG A 30 17.62 -4.48 -45.39
N LEU A 31 18.56 -3.75 -44.85
CA LEU A 31 18.75 -3.58 -43.41
C LEU A 31 17.39 -3.30 -42.73
N VAL A 32 16.78 -4.32 -42.17
CA VAL A 32 15.73 -4.19 -41.16
C VAL A 32 16.44 -3.95 -39.84
N SER A 33 17.16 -2.85 -39.75
CA SER A 33 17.85 -2.38 -38.55
C SER A 33 17.23 -1.08 -38.07
N GLN A 34 15.91 -1.06 -37.89
CA GLN A 34 15.24 -0.02 -37.10
C GLN A 34 13.86 -0.50 -36.65
N LEU A 35 13.82 -1.59 -35.89
CA LEU A 35 12.80 -1.73 -34.92
C LEU A 35 13.36 -1.06 -33.66
N PRO A 36 12.71 0.00 -33.10
CA PRO A 36 13.12 0.52 -31.81
C PRO A 36 12.96 -0.60 -30.78
N PRO A 37 13.98 -0.84 -29.95
CA PRO A 37 13.90 -1.91 -28.96
C PRO A 37 12.86 -1.53 -27.91
N ASN A 38 11.77 -2.30 -27.85
CA ASN A 38 10.90 -2.44 -26.68
C ASN A 38 9.93 -1.30 -26.34
N ASP A 39 9.03 -0.96 -27.23
CA ASP A 39 7.65 -0.75 -26.82
C ASP A 39 6.90 -2.04 -27.11
N VAL A 40 6.95 -2.97 -26.17
CA VAL A 40 6.08 -4.14 -26.20
C VAL A 40 4.69 -3.62 -25.87
N GLU A 41 3.89 -3.37 -26.88
CA GLU A 41 2.44 -3.17 -26.71
C GLU A 41 1.90 -4.48 -26.12
N MET A 42 1.80 -4.55 -24.81
CA MET A 42 1.17 -5.68 -24.14
C MET A 42 -0.30 -5.71 -24.51
N SER A 43 -0.79 -6.86 -24.98
CA SER A 43 -2.22 -7.02 -25.19
C SER A 43 -2.94 -6.90 -23.83
N LEU A 44 -4.21 -6.43 -23.84
CA LEU A 44 -5.01 -6.36 -22.62
C LEU A 44 -5.10 -7.72 -21.89
N VAL A 45 -5.07 -8.81 -22.66
CA VAL A 45 -5.10 -10.17 -22.10
C VAL A 45 -3.81 -10.50 -21.36
N ASP A 46 -2.65 -10.14 -21.94
CA ASP A 46 -1.35 -10.37 -21.29
C ASP A 46 -1.22 -9.54 -20.00
N HIS A 47 -1.76 -8.32 -20.00
CA HIS A 47 -1.76 -7.46 -18.81
C HIS A 47 -2.65 -8.03 -17.69
N LEU A 48 -3.83 -8.58 -18.03
CA LEU A 48 -4.69 -9.27 -17.06
C LEU A 48 -4.05 -10.55 -16.51
N GLU A 49 -3.34 -11.30 -17.36
CA GLU A 49 -2.61 -12.49 -16.89
C GLU A 49 -1.46 -12.12 -15.96
N GLU A 50 -0.75 -11.03 -16.23
CA GLU A 50 0.26 -10.48 -15.33
C GLU A 50 -0.35 -10.07 -13.99
N LEU A 51 -1.50 -9.38 -14.01
CA LEU A 51 -2.25 -9.02 -12.79
C LEU A 51 -2.58 -10.26 -11.96
N ARG A 52 -3.15 -11.29 -12.61
CA ARG A 52 -3.50 -12.55 -11.94
C ARG A 52 -2.30 -13.17 -11.24
N GLN A 53 -1.17 -13.27 -11.93
CA GLN A 53 0.04 -13.86 -11.37
C GLN A 53 0.59 -13.05 -10.18
N ARG A 54 0.56 -11.71 -10.26
CA ARG A 54 1.02 -10.83 -9.18
C ARG A 54 0.12 -10.90 -7.96
N VAL A 55 -1.20 -10.93 -8.17
CA VAL A 55 -2.19 -11.13 -7.09
C VAL A 55 -1.96 -12.47 -6.41
N PHE A 56 -1.77 -13.55 -7.17
CA PHE A 56 -1.49 -14.88 -6.61
C PHE A 56 -0.23 -14.90 -5.75
N ARG A 57 0.86 -14.30 -6.23
CA ARG A 57 2.13 -14.19 -5.46
C ARG A 57 1.93 -13.37 -4.18
N SER A 58 1.18 -12.28 -4.25
CA SER A 58 0.84 -11.46 -3.08
C SER A 58 0.01 -12.24 -2.07
N LEU A 59 -0.97 -13.00 -2.53
CA LEU A 59 -1.81 -13.83 -1.66
C LEU A 59 -0.99 -14.92 -0.95
N ILE A 60 -0.10 -15.60 -1.68
CA ILE A 60 0.81 -16.59 -1.10
C ILE A 60 1.69 -15.94 -0.01
N ALA A 61 2.24 -14.75 -0.27
CA ALA A 61 3.05 -14.04 0.72
C ALA A 61 2.25 -13.69 1.99
N ILE A 62 0.99 -13.25 1.82
CA ILE A 62 0.09 -12.95 2.95
C ILE A 62 -0.20 -14.22 3.76
N VAL A 63 -0.54 -15.33 3.10
CA VAL A 63 -0.83 -16.60 3.77
C VAL A 63 0.39 -17.12 4.53
N LEU A 64 1.58 -17.09 3.91
CA LEU A 64 2.81 -17.48 4.58
C LEU A 64 3.14 -16.57 5.77
N GLY A 65 2.93 -15.25 5.62
CA GLY A 65 3.06 -14.29 6.70
C GLY A 65 2.08 -14.58 7.85
N ALA A 66 0.82 -14.86 7.54
CA ALA A 66 -0.19 -15.19 8.54
C ALA A 66 0.14 -16.49 9.29
N LEU A 67 0.60 -17.52 8.59
CA LEU A 67 1.03 -18.78 9.21
C LEU A 67 2.24 -18.56 10.13
N ALA A 68 3.22 -17.75 9.71
CA ALA A 68 4.36 -17.41 10.55
C ALA A 68 3.93 -16.60 11.79
N CYS A 69 3.01 -15.65 11.65
CA CYS A 69 2.48 -14.86 12.76
C CYS A 69 1.60 -15.69 13.70
N LEU A 70 0.94 -16.74 13.20
CA LEU A 70 0.14 -17.65 14.03
C LEU A 70 1.02 -18.39 15.04
N LEU A 71 2.26 -18.76 14.67
CA LEU A 71 3.22 -19.36 15.59
C LEU A 71 3.65 -18.41 16.71
N ALA A 72 3.60 -17.10 16.44
CA ALA A 72 3.99 -16.05 17.37
C ALA A 72 2.78 -15.24 17.90
N VAL A 73 1.55 -15.78 17.81
CA VAL A 73 0.35 -15.02 18.12
C VAL A 73 0.28 -14.52 19.57
N LYS A 74 0.71 -15.33 20.53
CA LYS A 74 0.69 -14.95 21.96
C LYS A 74 1.53 -13.70 22.26
N PRO A 75 2.81 -13.59 21.84
CA PRO A 75 3.57 -12.36 22.04
C PRO A 75 3.00 -11.19 21.23
N LEU A 76 2.41 -11.43 20.04
CA LEU A 76 1.76 -10.37 19.25
C LEU A 76 0.54 -9.79 19.98
N VAL A 77 -0.31 -10.64 20.54
CA VAL A 77 -1.48 -10.18 21.34
C VAL A 77 -1.02 -9.37 22.53
N ARG A 78 -0.02 -9.84 23.30
CA ARG A 78 0.53 -9.09 24.43
C ARG A 78 1.08 -7.72 24.02
N LEU A 79 1.77 -7.65 22.90
CA LEU A 79 2.23 -6.38 22.35
C LEU A 79 1.05 -5.45 22.04
N LEU A 80 -0.01 -5.97 21.41
CA LEU A 80 -1.19 -5.18 21.05
C LEU A 80 -2.02 -4.74 22.28
N GLU A 81 -1.92 -5.43 23.41
CA GLU A 81 -2.54 -5.05 24.68
C GLU A 81 -1.77 -3.93 25.40
N GLU A 82 -0.50 -3.70 25.10
CA GLU A 82 0.36 -2.75 25.80
C GLU A 82 -0.22 -1.31 25.86
N PRO A 83 -0.82 -0.76 24.76
CA PRO A 83 -1.41 0.58 24.81
C PRO A 83 -2.62 0.72 25.73
N ALA A 84 -3.29 -0.40 26.08
CA ALA A 84 -4.45 -0.39 26.96
C ALA A 84 -4.08 -0.23 28.44
N GLY A 85 -2.80 -0.39 28.81
CA GLY A 85 -2.32 -0.17 30.16
C GLY A 85 -2.96 -1.10 31.20
N SER A 86 -3.71 -0.53 32.14
CA SER A 86 -4.31 -1.27 33.26
C SER A 86 -5.72 -1.80 33.01
N ILE A 87 -6.24 -1.68 31.77
CA ILE A 87 -7.58 -2.15 31.43
C ILE A 87 -7.63 -3.67 31.54
N ARG A 88 -8.66 -4.20 32.19
CA ARG A 88 -8.87 -5.64 32.31
C ARG A 88 -9.69 -6.14 31.13
N PHE A 89 -9.15 -7.14 30.44
CA PHE A 89 -9.85 -7.81 29.36
C PHE A 89 -10.58 -9.04 29.87
N LEU A 90 -11.79 -9.23 29.36
CA LEU A 90 -12.59 -10.43 29.61
C LEU A 90 -12.79 -11.19 28.30
N GLN A 91 -12.80 -12.49 28.41
CA GLN A 91 -13.26 -13.38 27.36
C GLN A 91 -14.76 -13.65 27.60
N LEU A 92 -15.63 -13.16 26.71
CA LEU A 92 -17.09 -13.22 26.84
C LEU A 92 -17.68 -14.51 26.29
N ALA A 93 -16.98 -15.19 25.36
CA ALA A 93 -17.45 -16.41 24.73
C ALA A 93 -16.37 -17.50 24.77
N PRO A 94 -16.78 -18.79 24.88
CA PRO A 94 -15.83 -19.91 24.76
C PRO A 94 -15.21 -19.92 23.35
N GLY A 95 -13.90 -20.03 23.28
CA GLY A 95 -13.16 -20.00 22.00
C GLY A 95 -12.88 -18.62 21.43
N GLU A 96 -13.32 -17.52 22.04
CA GLU A 96 -13.09 -16.15 21.56
C GLU A 96 -11.60 -15.89 21.31
N PHE A 97 -10.71 -16.33 22.20
CA PHE A 97 -9.27 -16.16 22.00
C PHE A 97 -8.73 -16.90 20.77
N LEU A 98 -9.35 -18.02 20.38
CA LEU A 98 -8.96 -18.74 19.17
C LEU A 98 -9.27 -17.89 17.91
N PHE A 99 -10.48 -17.32 17.82
CA PHE A 99 -10.87 -16.45 16.70
C PHE A 99 -10.00 -15.18 16.66
N VAL A 100 -9.76 -14.58 17.80
CA VAL A 100 -8.84 -13.45 17.96
C VAL A 100 -7.43 -13.82 17.45
N SER A 101 -6.94 -14.99 17.78
CA SER A 101 -5.63 -15.46 17.34
C SER A 101 -5.53 -15.54 15.82
N PHE A 102 -6.55 -16.04 15.13
CA PHE A 102 -6.58 -16.07 13.66
C PHE A 102 -6.68 -14.66 13.07
N LYS A 103 -7.48 -13.78 13.66
CA LYS A 103 -7.56 -12.36 13.23
C LYS A 103 -6.21 -11.67 13.36
N VAL A 104 -5.59 -11.73 14.54
CA VAL A 104 -4.28 -11.10 14.80
C VAL A 104 -3.23 -11.66 13.86
N ALA A 105 -3.17 -12.99 13.67
CA ALA A 105 -2.23 -13.61 12.75
C ALA A 105 -2.46 -13.15 11.30
N GLY A 106 -3.71 -13.04 10.86
CA GLY A 106 -4.08 -12.55 9.52
C GLY A 106 -3.65 -11.10 9.30
N TYR A 107 -4.00 -10.21 10.22
CA TYR A 107 -3.61 -8.78 10.14
C TYR A 107 -2.09 -8.58 10.24
N ALA A 108 -1.43 -9.26 11.18
CA ALA A 108 0.02 -9.19 11.32
C ALA A 108 0.74 -9.78 10.11
N GLY A 109 0.24 -10.90 9.57
CA GLY A 109 0.76 -11.50 8.35
C GLY A 109 0.60 -10.60 7.13
N LEU A 110 -0.55 -9.94 6.98
CA LEU A 110 -0.78 -8.93 5.96
C LEU A 110 0.21 -7.77 6.12
N THR A 111 0.34 -7.23 7.33
CA THR A 111 1.28 -6.16 7.66
C THR A 111 2.72 -6.52 7.30
N LEU A 112 3.14 -7.74 7.61
CA LEU A 112 4.48 -8.25 7.28
C LEU A 112 4.67 -8.42 5.77
N ALA A 113 3.61 -8.80 5.04
CA ALA A 113 3.64 -9.00 3.60
C ALA A 113 3.52 -7.68 2.80
N ILE A 114 3.06 -6.58 3.40
CA ILE A 114 2.79 -5.30 2.72
C ILE A 114 3.97 -4.81 1.86
N PRO A 115 5.24 -4.82 2.29
CA PRO A 115 6.33 -4.36 1.43
C PRO A 115 6.41 -5.14 0.11
N TYR A 116 6.15 -6.45 0.17
CA TYR A 116 6.12 -7.29 -1.02
C TYR A 116 4.87 -7.06 -1.86
N VAL A 117 3.71 -6.89 -1.24
CA VAL A 117 2.44 -6.57 -1.91
C VAL A 117 2.54 -5.24 -2.65
N LEU A 118 3.09 -4.21 -1.99
CA LEU A 118 3.34 -2.90 -2.60
C LEU A 118 4.32 -2.99 -3.78
N TYR A 119 5.38 -3.79 -3.63
CA TYR A 119 6.30 -4.05 -4.75
C TYR A 119 5.57 -4.70 -5.94
N GLN A 120 4.73 -5.71 -5.71
CA GLN A 120 3.96 -6.35 -6.78
C GLN A 120 2.98 -5.37 -7.45
N GLY A 121 2.30 -4.53 -6.65
CA GLY A 121 1.39 -3.50 -7.18
C GLY A 121 2.12 -2.45 -8.01
N LEU A 122 3.22 -1.90 -7.51
CA LEU A 122 4.02 -0.92 -8.24
C LEU A 122 4.68 -1.53 -9.49
N ALA A 123 5.12 -2.79 -9.41
CA ALA A 123 5.69 -3.50 -10.54
C ALA A 123 4.65 -3.83 -11.64
N PHE A 124 3.37 -3.98 -11.28
CA PHE A 124 2.26 -4.10 -12.24
C PHE A 124 2.06 -2.83 -13.07
N VAL A 125 2.36 -1.68 -12.49
CA VAL A 125 2.25 -0.37 -13.11
C VAL A 125 3.42 -0.08 -14.07
N LEU A 126 4.55 -0.82 -13.96
CA LEU A 126 5.79 -0.65 -14.74
C LEU A 126 5.64 -0.58 -16.26
N PRO A 127 4.82 -1.41 -16.94
CA PRO A 127 4.70 -1.38 -18.39
C PRO A 127 4.24 -0.03 -18.92
N GLY A 128 3.45 0.72 -18.12
CA GLY A 128 2.96 2.05 -18.50
C GLY A 128 3.96 3.20 -18.28
N LEU A 129 5.18 2.94 -17.75
CA LEU A 129 6.17 3.97 -17.45
C LEU A 129 7.31 4.00 -18.48
N THR A 130 7.79 5.22 -18.77
CA THR A 130 8.98 5.45 -19.60
C THR A 130 10.28 4.93 -18.94
N ARG A 131 11.34 4.71 -19.71
CA ARG A 131 12.63 4.21 -19.17
C ARG A 131 13.20 5.07 -18.03
N ASN A 132 13.02 6.37 -18.10
CA ASN A 132 13.51 7.30 -17.06
C ASN A 132 12.66 7.20 -15.78
N GLU A 133 11.36 7.01 -15.92
CA GLU A 133 10.43 6.87 -14.81
C GLU A 133 10.56 5.53 -14.09
N ARG A 134 10.98 4.48 -14.78
CA ARG A 134 11.26 3.16 -14.17
C ARG A 134 12.34 3.22 -13.09
N ARG A 135 13.27 4.17 -13.17
CA ARG A 135 14.29 4.37 -12.12
C ARG A 135 13.70 4.88 -10.81
N LEU A 136 12.53 5.53 -10.86
CA LEU A 136 11.84 6.03 -9.65
C LEU A 136 11.07 4.94 -8.90
N ILE A 137 10.91 3.75 -9.49
CA ILE A 137 10.12 2.67 -8.86
C ILE A 137 10.80 2.12 -7.62
N ALA A 138 12.11 1.86 -7.67
CA ALA A 138 12.83 1.34 -6.51
C ALA A 138 12.71 2.29 -5.30
N PRO A 139 12.97 3.61 -5.42
CA PRO A 139 12.74 4.53 -4.31
C PRO A 139 11.24 4.68 -3.96
N ALA A 140 10.32 4.56 -4.92
CA ALA A 140 8.88 4.60 -4.65
C ALA A 140 8.42 3.39 -3.83
N VAL A 141 8.91 2.18 -4.15
CA VAL A 141 8.63 0.96 -3.35
C VAL A 141 9.17 1.10 -1.94
N ALA A 142 10.44 1.52 -1.80
CA ALA A 142 11.04 1.71 -0.49
C ALA A 142 10.29 2.80 0.30
N GLY A 143 9.98 3.92 -0.34
CA GLY A 143 9.20 5.02 0.25
C GLY A 143 7.79 4.57 0.67
N SER A 144 7.11 3.78 -0.16
CA SER A 144 5.77 3.27 0.18
C SER A 144 5.81 2.32 1.37
N ALA A 145 6.81 1.44 1.47
CA ALA A 145 6.98 0.59 2.64
C ALA A 145 7.25 1.42 3.90
N VAL A 146 8.15 2.41 3.82
CA VAL A 146 8.42 3.32 4.93
C VAL A 146 7.17 4.09 5.35
N LEU A 147 6.41 4.65 4.39
CA LEU A 147 5.17 5.35 4.69
C LEU A 147 4.14 4.43 5.36
N PHE A 148 4.00 3.19 4.92
CA PHE A 148 3.09 2.23 5.54
C PHE A 148 3.41 1.99 7.00
N PHE A 149 4.68 1.68 7.30
CA PHE A 149 5.11 1.48 8.69
C PHE A 149 5.06 2.76 9.52
N ALA A 150 5.30 3.93 8.92
CA ALA A 150 5.10 5.22 9.57
C ALA A 150 3.62 5.44 9.93
N GLY A 151 2.68 5.01 9.07
CA GLY A 151 1.24 5.02 9.36
C GLY A 151 0.87 4.11 10.54
N ILE A 152 1.42 2.89 10.57
CA ILE A 152 1.23 1.98 11.72
C ILE A 152 1.80 2.59 13.00
N ALA A 153 3.01 3.15 12.93
CA ALA A 153 3.65 3.81 14.07
C ALA A 153 2.84 5.03 14.55
N PHE A 154 2.31 5.83 13.63
CA PHE A 154 1.42 6.94 13.96
C PHE A 154 0.14 6.47 14.64
N SER A 155 -0.46 5.38 14.15
CA SER A 155 -1.61 4.76 14.80
C SER A 155 -1.28 4.29 16.23
N TRP A 156 -0.13 3.63 16.38
CA TRP A 156 0.32 3.10 17.67
C TRP A 156 0.59 4.17 18.72
N TRP A 157 1.30 5.23 18.36
CA TRP A 157 1.73 6.24 19.33
C TRP A 157 0.78 7.43 19.48
N ALA A 158 -0.06 7.70 18.49
CA ALA A 158 -0.95 8.86 18.52
C ALA A 158 -2.43 8.49 18.55
N LEU A 159 -2.90 7.65 17.59
CA LEU A 159 -4.33 7.40 17.45
C LEU A 159 -4.88 6.48 18.55
N ILE A 160 -4.21 5.34 18.79
CA ILE A 160 -4.68 4.36 19.79
C ILE A 160 -4.72 4.99 21.18
N PRO A 161 -3.65 5.65 21.70
CA PRO A 161 -3.71 6.28 23.02
C PRO A 161 -4.75 7.39 23.10
N ALA A 162 -4.94 8.20 22.06
CA ALA A 162 -5.95 9.24 22.04
C ALA A 162 -7.37 8.67 22.10
N ALA A 163 -7.65 7.61 21.32
CA ALA A 163 -8.94 6.93 21.32
C ALA A 163 -9.25 6.28 22.67
N LEU A 164 -8.27 5.54 23.21
CA LEU A 164 -8.43 4.87 24.50
C LEU A 164 -8.61 5.88 25.63
N GLY A 165 -7.83 6.97 25.65
CA GLY A 165 -7.96 8.05 26.61
C GLY A 165 -9.36 8.66 26.60
N PHE A 166 -9.92 8.92 25.40
CA PHE A 166 -11.29 9.41 25.29
C PHE A 166 -12.32 8.38 25.78
N LEU A 167 -12.24 7.13 25.31
CA LEU A 167 -13.20 6.08 25.65
C LEU A 167 -13.23 5.76 27.14
N VAL A 168 -12.08 5.77 27.80
CA VAL A 168 -12.00 5.54 29.26
C VAL A 168 -12.54 6.74 30.03
N SER A 169 -12.18 7.97 29.60
CA SER A 169 -12.59 9.18 30.32
C SER A 169 -14.06 9.52 30.16
N TYR A 170 -14.68 9.20 29.04
CA TYR A 170 -16.05 9.60 28.71
C TYR A 170 -17.12 8.96 29.61
N GLY A 171 -16.85 7.78 30.19
CA GLY A 171 -17.78 7.07 31.06
C GLY A 171 -17.25 6.81 32.45
N ALA A 172 -16.11 7.37 32.85
CA ALA A 172 -15.39 7.05 34.07
C ALA A 172 -16.22 7.32 35.37
N ASP A 173 -17.14 8.26 35.28
CA ASP A 173 -17.99 8.65 36.46
C ASP A 173 -19.14 7.68 36.71
N VAL A 174 -19.47 6.81 35.74
CA VAL A 174 -20.70 6.00 35.77
C VAL A 174 -20.42 4.50 35.67
N VAL A 175 -19.37 4.10 34.96
CA VAL A 175 -19.10 2.68 34.65
C VAL A 175 -17.62 2.35 34.78
N GLU A 176 -17.29 1.23 35.42
CA GLU A 176 -15.93 0.67 35.35
C GLU A 176 -15.69 0.03 33.98
N PRO A 177 -14.64 0.42 33.25
CA PRO A 177 -14.36 -0.12 31.92
C PRO A 177 -13.85 -1.55 32.02
N ILE A 178 -14.69 -2.51 31.65
CA ILE A 178 -14.31 -3.91 31.44
C ILE A 178 -14.54 -4.21 29.98
N TRP A 179 -13.48 -4.58 29.23
CA TRP A 179 -13.55 -4.68 27.79
C TRP A 179 -13.41 -6.12 27.30
N SER A 180 -14.15 -6.47 26.23
CA SER A 180 -13.91 -7.70 25.48
C SER A 180 -12.59 -7.59 24.74
N ILE A 181 -11.75 -8.61 24.88
CA ILE A 181 -10.46 -8.70 24.17
C ILE A 181 -10.67 -8.70 22.65
N GLU A 182 -11.74 -9.34 22.17
CA GLU A 182 -12.05 -9.37 20.73
C GLU A 182 -12.36 -7.98 20.19
N ARG A 183 -13.26 -7.24 20.86
CA ARG A 183 -13.64 -5.88 20.43
C ARG A 183 -12.48 -4.91 20.46
N TYR A 184 -11.65 -5.01 21.49
CA TYR A 184 -10.45 -4.19 21.60
C TYR A 184 -9.47 -4.46 20.45
N LEU A 185 -9.15 -5.73 20.19
CA LEU A 185 -8.21 -6.09 19.12
C LEU A 185 -8.77 -5.80 17.73
N ASP A 186 -10.07 -6.01 17.49
CA ASP A 186 -10.73 -5.60 16.24
C ASP A 186 -10.55 -4.09 16.01
N PHE A 187 -10.75 -3.27 17.04
CA PHE A 187 -10.55 -1.83 16.98
C PHE A 187 -9.10 -1.47 16.66
N VAL A 188 -8.13 -1.99 17.41
CA VAL A 188 -6.70 -1.68 17.22
C VAL A 188 -6.20 -2.12 15.87
N LEU A 189 -6.51 -3.36 15.45
CA LEU A 189 -6.07 -3.91 14.17
C LEU A 189 -6.65 -3.13 12.98
N LEU A 190 -7.94 -2.81 13.03
CA LEU A 190 -8.59 -2.01 11.98
C LEU A 190 -7.98 -0.61 11.89
N LEU A 191 -7.76 0.06 13.05
CA LEU A 191 -7.19 1.40 13.10
C LEU A 191 -5.75 1.42 12.57
N MET A 192 -4.92 0.45 12.95
CA MET A 192 -3.54 0.34 12.46
C MET A 192 -3.48 0.09 10.94
N LEU A 193 -4.25 -0.88 10.45
CA LEU A 193 -4.23 -1.22 9.03
C LEU A 193 -4.79 -0.10 8.16
N SER A 194 -5.93 0.48 8.54
CA SER A 194 -6.56 1.58 7.79
C SER A 194 -5.66 2.81 7.74
N THR A 195 -4.99 3.15 8.84
CA THR A 195 -4.03 4.25 8.89
C THR A 195 -2.80 3.94 8.02
N GLY A 196 -2.24 2.73 8.11
CA GLY A 196 -1.14 2.30 7.24
C GLY A 196 -1.47 2.41 5.76
N LEU A 197 -2.69 2.02 5.37
CA LEU A 197 -3.18 2.17 3.99
C LEU A 197 -3.42 3.64 3.61
N ALA A 198 -3.94 4.47 4.52
CA ALA A 198 -4.12 5.89 4.27
C ALA A 198 -2.79 6.60 4.00
N PHE A 199 -1.71 6.16 4.62
CA PHE A 199 -0.36 6.66 4.38
C PHE A 199 0.19 6.31 2.97
N GLN A 200 -0.52 5.50 2.18
CA GLN A 200 -0.18 5.27 0.77
C GLN A 200 -0.67 6.38 -0.17
N LEU A 201 -1.48 7.32 0.31
CA LEU A 201 -2.00 8.43 -0.50
C LEU A 201 -0.92 9.20 -1.28
N PRO A 202 0.24 9.60 -0.69
CA PRO A 202 1.28 10.31 -1.43
C PRO A 202 1.86 9.48 -2.58
N VAL A 203 1.96 8.16 -2.40
CA VAL A 203 2.48 7.24 -3.44
C VAL A 203 1.48 7.13 -4.59
N LEU A 204 0.18 7.00 -4.30
CA LEU A 204 -0.87 7.00 -5.31
C LEU A 204 -0.90 8.31 -6.10
N GLN A 205 -0.76 9.46 -5.42
CA GLN A 205 -0.68 10.77 -6.07
C GLN A 205 0.54 10.87 -6.99
N LEU A 206 1.69 10.38 -6.52
CA LEU A 206 2.92 10.35 -7.32
C LEU A 206 2.72 9.52 -8.59
N LEU A 207 2.11 8.35 -8.50
CA LEU A 207 1.81 7.51 -9.66
C LEU A 207 0.89 8.23 -10.65
N LEU A 208 -0.20 8.85 -10.17
CA LEU A 208 -1.12 9.62 -11.02
C LEU A 208 -0.40 10.79 -11.73
N GLY A 209 0.54 11.44 -11.06
CA GLY A 209 1.39 12.48 -11.64
C GLY A 209 2.39 11.94 -12.67
N LEU A 210 3.02 10.79 -12.40
CA LEU A 210 3.94 10.11 -13.33
C LEU A 210 3.24 9.72 -14.63
N PHE A 211 2.02 9.17 -14.54
CA PHE A 211 1.18 8.88 -15.71
C PHE A 211 0.66 10.12 -16.45
N GLY A 212 0.87 11.31 -15.90
CA GLY A 212 0.35 12.55 -16.48
C GLY A 212 -1.17 12.69 -16.41
N LEU A 213 -1.86 11.81 -15.66
CA LEU A 213 -3.31 11.82 -15.53
C LEU A 213 -3.80 13.07 -14.78
N VAL A 214 -3.07 13.50 -13.76
CA VAL A 214 -3.41 14.67 -12.95
C VAL A 214 -2.18 15.51 -12.68
N ARG A 215 -2.24 16.80 -13.04
CA ARG A 215 -1.17 17.78 -12.73
C ARG A 215 -1.29 18.25 -11.28
N TRP A 216 -0.16 18.61 -10.65
CA TRP A 216 -0.11 19.09 -9.27
C TRP A 216 -1.06 20.27 -9.00
N LYS A 217 -1.24 21.22 -9.96
CA LYS A 217 -2.15 22.36 -9.83
C LYS A 217 -3.63 21.92 -9.70
N ARG A 218 -4.01 20.88 -10.45
CA ARG A 218 -5.37 20.33 -10.38
C ARG A 218 -5.59 19.56 -9.09
N MET A 219 -4.59 18.81 -8.63
CA MET A 219 -4.62 18.15 -7.31
C MET A 219 -4.78 19.20 -6.21
N LEU A 220 -3.96 20.25 -6.23
CA LEU A 220 -4.03 21.32 -5.24
C LEU A 220 -5.41 22.01 -5.23
N SER A 221 -6.05 22.24 -6.38
CA SER A 221 -7.39 22.87 -6.44
C SER A 221 -8.49 22.02 -5.80
N ALA A 222 -8.27 20.70 -5.67
CA ALA A 222 -9.22 19.76 -5.07
C ALA A 222 -9.11 19.66 -3.52
N TRP A 223 -8.23 20.43 -2.87
CA TRP A 223 -7.94 20.32 -1.44
C TRP A 223 -9.19 20.34 -0.53
N ARG A 224 -10.21 21.14 -0.89
CA ARG A 224 -11.46 21.24 -0.12
C ARG A 224 -12.20 19.91 -0.06
N TRP A 225 -12.26 19.20 -1.21
CA TRP A 225 -12.87 17.87 -1.30
C TRP A 225 -12.07 16.84 -0.54
N VAL A 226 -10.74 16.95 -0.58
CA VAL A 226 -9.87 16.01 0.15
C VAL A 226 -10.03 16.16 1.66
N VAL A 227 -10.11 17.39 2.17
CA VAL A 227 -10.38 17.62 3.61
C VAL A 227 -11.74 17.05 4.02
N LEU A 228 -12.77 17.24 3.19
CA LEU A 228 -14.10 16.67 3.44
C LEU A 228 -14.06 15.13 3.44
N ILE A 229 -13.41 14.53 2.44
CA ILE A 229 -13.26 13.07 2.35
C ILE A 229 -12.41 12.53 3.50
N ALA A 230 -11.36 13.25 3.89
CA ALA A 230 -10.51 12.87 5.01
C ALA A 230 -11.29 12.88 6.34
N ALA A 231 -12.16 13.89 6.55
CA ALA A 231 -13.03 13.94 7.73
C ALA A 231 -14.05 12.78 7.72
N LEU A 232 -14.65 12.50 6.57
CA LEU A 232 -15.57 11.37 6.42
C LEU A 232 -14.85 10.02 6.60
N ALA A 233 -13.66 9.88 6.02
CA ALA A 233 -12.83 8.69 6.21
C ALA A 233 -12.45 8.51 7.68
N GLY A 234 -12.07 9.59 8.37
CA GLY A 234 -11.85 9.57 9.83
C GLY A 234 -13.06 9.03 10.57
N ALA A 235 -14.26 9.51 10.25
CA ALA A 235 -15.50 9.07 10.89
C ALA A 235 -15.85 7.60 10.64
N VAL A 236 -15.53 7.07 9.46
CA VAL A 236 -15.83 5.68 9.07
C VAL A 236 -14.76 4.71 9.57
N LEU A 237 -13.50 5.11 9.51
CA LEU A 237 -12.36 4.25 9.86
C LEU A 237 -12.11 4.18 11.36
N THR A 238 -12.52 5.21 12.13
CA THR A 238 -12.47 5.14 13.58
C THR A 238 -13.76 4.49 14.10
N PRO A 239 -13.70 3.27 14.69
CA PRO A 239 -14.90 2.59 15.21
C PRO A 239 -15.51 3.31 16.41
N SER A 240 -14.75 4.18 17.05
CA SER A 240 -15.23 5.12 18.08
C SER A 240 -15.51 6.46 17.42
N THR A 241 -16.70 6.99 17.62
CA THR A 241 -17.10 8.34 17.15
C THR A 241 -16.47 9.46 17.98
N ASP A 242 -15.23 9.28 18.44
CA ASP A 242 -14.53 10.28 19.21
C ASP A 242 -13.98 11.40 18.31
N PRO A 243 -14.28 12.68 18.61
CA PRO A 243 -13.85 13.79 17.78
C PRO A 243 -12.33 13.98 17.72
N ILE A 244 -11.61 13.51 18.74
CA ILE A 244 -10.16 13.68 18.85
C ILE A 244 -9.46 12.79 17.82
N THR A 245 -9.72 11.47 17.82
CA THR A 245 -9.10 10.56 16.84
C THR A 245 -9.55 10.84 15.42
N MET A 246 -10.83 11.19 15.21
CA MET A 246 -11.34 11.63 13.91
C MET A 246 -10.55 12.83 13.38
N SER A 247 -10.35 13.87 14.21
CA SER A 247 -9.62 15.07 13.80
C SER A 247 -8.13 14.79 13.57
N LEU A 248 -7.49 13.95 14.39
CA LEU A 248 -6.11 13.54 14.21
C LEU A 248 -5.91 12.76 12.89
N LEU A 249 -6.79 11.79 12.61
CA LEU A 249 -6.71 11.00 11.38
C LEU A 249 -7.01 11.85 10.15
N ALA A 250 -8.05 12.69 10.20
CA ALA A 250 -8.38 13.61 9.11
C ALA A 250 -7.26 14.63 8.85
N GLY A 251 -6.63 15.13 9.91
CA GLY A 251 -5.47 16.01 9.84
C GLY A 251 -4.26 15.31 9.20
N ALA A 252 -3.97 14.07 9.62
CA ALA A 252 -2.89 13.27 9.05
C ALA A 252 -3.11 13.00 7.55
N ILE A 253 -4.32 12.56 7.14
CA ILE A 253 -4.67 12.31 5.73
C ILE A 253 -4.54 13.60 4.91
N SER A 254 -5.03 14.74 5.44
CA SER A 254 -4.92 16.03 4.78
C SER A 254 -3.46 16.49 4.65
N GLY A 255 -2.66 16.30 5.68
CA GLY A 255 -1.22 16.60 5.65
C GLY A 255 -0.48 15.75 4.61
N LEU A 256 -0.75 14.44 4.58
CA LEU A 256 -0.19 13.52 3.59
C LEU A 256 -0.58 13.89 2.16
N PHE A 257 -1.80 14.36 1.96
CA PHE A 257 -2.24 14.86 0.66
C PHE A 257 -1.35 16.03 0.19
N PHE A 258 -1.06 17.01 1.04
CA PHE A 258 -0.19 18.12 0.66
C PHE A 258 1.25 17.66 0.41
N VAL A 259 1.76 16.70 1.19
CA VAL A 259 3.06 16.07 0.92
C VAL A 259 3.08 15.41 -0.46
N GLY A 260 2.04 14.66 -0.81
CA GLY A 260 1.92 14.03 -2.12
C GLY A 260 1.85 15.06 -3.26
N VAL A 261 1.08 16.14 -3.11
CA VAL A 261 1.06 17.25 -4.09
C VAL A 261 2.45 17.88 -4.26
N ALA A 262 3.18 18.08 -3.18
CA ALA A 262 4.55 18.61 -3.23
C ALA A 262 5.51 17.66 -3.95
N LEU A 263 5.40 16.35 -3.72
CA LEU A 263 6.17 15.33 -4.44
C LEU A 263 5.88 15.34 -5.94
N VAL A 264 4.60 15.39 -6.32
CA VAL A 264 4.20 15.49 -7.74
C VAL A 264 4.73 16.76 -8.37
N ALA A 265 4.61 17.91 -7.70
CA ALA A 265 5.15 19.19 -8.17
C ALA A 265 6.68 19.16 -8.34
N ALA A 266 7.40 18.48 -7.43
CA ALA A 266 8.84 18.31 -7.54
C ALA A 266 9.20 17.46 -8.77
N VAL A 267 8.50 16.33 -8.99
CA VAL A 267 8.76 15.46 -10.14
C VAL A 267 8.42 16.14 -11.46
N GLU A 268 7.29 16.88 -11.54
CA GLU A 268 6.92 17.63 -12.74
C GLU A 268 7.97 18.68 -13.12
N ARG A 269 8.65 19.32 -12.14
CA ARG A 269 9.74 20.29 -12.41
C ARG A 269 10.97 19.65 -13.06
N PHE A 270 11.20 18.37 -12.82
CA PHE A 270 12.32 17.62 -13.40
C PHE A 270 11.97 16.93 -14.73
N LYS A 271 10.68 16.91 -15.12
CA LYS A 271 10.28 16.47 -16.46
C LYS A 271 10.59 17.60 -17.46
N PRO A 272 11.41 17.35 -18.53
CA PRO A 272 11.55 18.30 -19.63
C PRO A 272 10.15 18.57 -20.20
N GLU A 273 9.75 19.83 -20.32
CA GLU A 273 8.53 20.20 -21.03
C GLU A 273 8.66 19.70 -22.48
N THR A 274 7.87 18.71 -22.87
CA THR A 274 7.63 18.43 -24.28
C THR A 274 6.91 19.67 -24.83
N PRO A 275 7.54 20.41 -25.79
CA PRO A 275 6.88 21.61 -26.33
C PRO A 275 5.54 21.21 -26.96
N PRO A 276 4.49 21.99 -26.79
CA PRO A 276 3.13 21.66 -27.25
C PRO A 276 2.99 21.53 -28.77
N ASN A 277 4.07 21.75 -29.54
CA ASN A 277 4.13 21.71 -31.00
C ASN A 277 5.24 20.81 -31.54
N ALA A 278 5.62 19.74 -30.87
CA ALA A 278 6.46 18.76 -31.51
C ALA A 278 5.66 18.13 -32.67
N PRO A 279 6.16 18.20 -33.92
CA PRO A 279 5.51 17.54 -35.04
C PRO A 279 5.45 16.04 -34.77
N PRO A 280 4.39 15.33 -35.19
CA PRO A 280 4.31 13.89 -35.01
C PRO A 280 5.54 13.26 -35.67
N PRO A 281 6.13 12.20 -35.08
CA PRO A 281 7.26 11.52 -35.70
C PRO A 281 6.85 11.12 -37.09
N ALA A 282 7.68 11.48 -38.09
CA ALA A 282 7.47 11.17 -39.49
C ALA A 282 7.28 9.66 -39.62
N ALA A 283 6.14 9.27 -40.24
CA ALA A 283 5.74 7.90 -40.51
C ALA A 283 6.70 7.17 -41.45
#